data_2b51d25871f02dfe0794c94aacf776b9
#
_entry.id   2b51d25871f02dfe0794c94aacf776b9
#
_cell.length_a   1.000
_cell.length_b   1.000
_cell.length_c   1.000
_cell.angle_alpha   90.00
_cell.angle_beta   90.00
_cell.angle_gamma   90.00
#
_symmetry.space_group_name_H-M   'P 1'
#
loop_
_entity.id
_entity.type
_entity.pdbx_description
1 polymer ?
#
loop_
_entity_poly.entity_id
_entity_poly.type
_entity_poly.pdbx_seq_one_letter_code
_entity_poly.pdbx_strand_id
1 'polypeptide(L)'
;MKEKVSYISNWISEYASRAKLKTLVVGVSGGIDSAVVSTLCAETGIRTIPIVMTIRNKDILALEHVWWLEEKYGYNVSRRVVNLEKIFTEIENASKYIGADSELAFANSRSRLRMLM
;
A
#
# COMPACT_ATOMS: atom_id res chain seq x y z
N MET A 1 -20.95 10.69 -7.81
CA MET A 1 -19.82 10.03 -7.08
C MET A 1 -20.07 8.53 -6.92
N LYS A 2 -21.23 8.11 -6.45
CA LYS A 2 -21.54 6.67 -6.31
C LYS A 2 -21.43 5.91 -7.63
N GLU A 3 -21.85 6.54 -8.74
CA GLU A 3 -21.77 5.92 -10.06
C GLU A 3 -20.33 5.64 -10.49
N LYS A 4 -19.42 6.59 -10.20
CA LYS A 4 -18.00 6.42 -10.51
C LYS A 4 -17.37 5.32 -9.67
N VAL A 5 -17.72 5.27 -8.39
CA VAL A 5 -17.23 4.20 -7.48
C VAL A 5 -17.68 2.83 -8.00
N SER A 6 -18.96 2.70 -8.32
CA SER A 6 -19.50 1.44 -8.85
C SER A 6 -18.85 1.05 -10.18
N TYR A 7 -18.66 2.03 -11.07
CA TYR A 7 -18.02 1.77 -12.35
C TYR A 7 -16.60 1.23 -12.18
N ILE A 8 -15.79 1.89 -11.35
CA ILE A 8 -14.40 1.49 -11.16
C ILE A 8 -14.31 0.15 -10.42
N SER A 9 -15.12 -0.03 -9.38
CA SER A 9 -15.14 -1.30 -8.63
C SER A 9 -15.56 -2.47 -9.53
N ASN A 10 -16.55 -2.26 -10.37
CA ASN A 10 -16.98 -3.28 -11.33
C ASN A 10 -15.87 -3.59 -12.35
N TRP A 11 -15.17 -2.55 -12.82
CA TRP A 11 -14.04 -2.73 -13.72
C TRP A 11 -12.94 -3.60 -13.08
N ILE A 12 -12.59 -3.30 -11.82
CA ILE A 12 -11.60 -4.10 -11.08
C ILE A 12 -12.07 -5.54 -10.94
N SER A 13 -13.33 -5.75 -10.57
CA SER A 13 -13.90 -7.09 -10.42
C SER A 13 -13.87 -7.88 -11.71
N GLU A 14 -14.23 -7.26 -12.82
CA GLU A 14 -14.21 -7.91 -14.14
C GLU A 14 -12.81 -8.26 -14.57
N TYR A 15 -11.87 -7.34 -14.35
CA TYR A 15 -10.46 -7.59 -14.69
C TYR A 15 -9.91 -8.75 -13.86
N ALA A 16 -10.13 -8.76 -12.56
CA ALA A 16 -9.69 -9.83 -11.68
C ALA A 16 -10.30 -11.17 -12.07
N SER A 17 -11.58 -11.18 -12.40
CA SER A 17 -12.29 -12.39 -12.82
C SER A 17 -11.71 -12.94 -14.13
N ARG A 18 -11.48 -12.09 -15.10
CA ARG A 18 -10.87 -12.51 -16.38
C ARG A 18 -9.45 -13.04 -16.21
N ALA A 19 -8.70 -12.46 -15.28
CA ALA A 19 -7.35 -12.91 -14.96
C ALA A 19 -7.33 -14.09 -13.99
N LYS A 20 -8.49 -14.55 -13.53
CA LYS A 20 -8.66 -15.64 -12.56
C LYS A 20 -7.97 -15.35 -11.22
N LEU A 21 -7.97 -14.09 -10.82
CA LEU A 21 -7.38 -13.65 -9.56
C LEU A 21 -8.44 -13.66 -8.45
N LYS A 22 -8.06 -14.13 -7.28
CA LYS A 22 -8.94 -14.23 -6.12
C LYS A 22 -8.58 -13.26 -4.99
N THR A 23 -7.48 -12.55 -5.13
CA THR A 23 -6.97 -11.65 -4.09
C THR A 23 -6.38 -10.42 -4.75
N LEU A 24 -6.65 -9.27 -4.14
CA LEU A 24 -6.08 -7.99 -4.53
C LEU A 24 -5.09 -7.54 -3.46
N VAL A 25 -3.92 -7.09 -3.87
CA VAL A 25 -2.88 -6.58 -2.97
C VAL A 25 -2.63 -5.13 -3.28
N VAL A 26 -2.69 -4.27 -2.27
CA VAL A 26 -2.56 -2.82 -2.44
C VAL A 26 -1.62 -2.24 -1.40
N GLY A 27 -0.60 -1.51 -1.85
CA GLY A 27 0.23 -0.73 -0.94
C GLY A 27 -0.49 0.51 -0.44
N VAL A 28 -0.48 0.75 0.87
CA VAL A 28 -1.11 1.92 1.49
C VAL A 28 -0.03 2.81 2.08
N SER A 29 0.06 4.03 1.57
CA SER A 29 1.13 4.98 1.93
C SER A 29 0.71 6.05 2.93
N GLY A 30 -0.58 6.17 3.20
CA GLY A 30 -1.14 7.27 3.99
C GLY A 30 -1.58 8.47 3.14
N GLY A 31 -1.27 8.47 1.84
CA GLY A 31 -1.74 9.48 0.90
C GLY A 31 -3.13 9.17 0.39
N ILE A 32 -3.76 10.19 -0.23
CA ILE A 32 -5.14 10.08 -0.72
C ILE A 32 -5.28 9.06 -1.85
N ASP A 33 -4.29 8.97 -2.73
CA ASP A 33 -4.37 8.08 -3.88
C ASP A 33 -4.45 6.61 -3.45
N SER A 34 -3.55 6.19 -2.55
CA SER A 34 -3.57 4.82 -2.04
C SER A 34 -4.80 4.53 -1.19
N ALA A 35 -5.32 5.55 -0.47
CA ALA A 35 -6.55 5.42 0.29
C ALA A 35 -7.75 5.16 -0.63
N VAL A 36 -7.84 5.89 -1.73
CA VAL A 36 -8.92 5.71 -2.72
C VAL A 36 -8.80 4.34 -3.39
N VAL A 37 -7.61 3.97 -3.86
CA VAL A 37 -7.40 2.69 -4.55
C VAL A 37 -7.71 1.51 -3.63
N SER A 38 -7.22 1.52 -2.40
CA SER A 38 -7.47 0.43 -1.45
C SER A 38 -8.95 0.32 -1.09
N THR A 39 -9.65 1.44 -0.97
CA THR A 39 -11.08 1.46 -0.70
C THR A 39 -11.86 0.88 -1.88
N LEU A 40 -11.52 1.26 -3.11
CA LEU A 40 -12.17 0.72 -4.30
C LEU A 40 -11.95 -0.78 -4.44
N CYS A 41 -10.76 -1.26 -4.10
CA CYS A 41 -10.47 -2.69 -4.08
C CYS A 41 -11.33 -3.42 -3.04
N ALA A 42 -11.42 -2.89 -1.84
CA ALA A 42 -12.26 -3.46 -0.79
C ALA A 42 -13.74 -3.44 -1.17
N GLU A 43 -14.18 -2.40 -1.87
CA GLU A 43 -15.57 -2.26 -2.33
C GLU A 43 -15.99 -3.37 -3.32
N THR A 44 -15.04 -4.01 -4.00
CA THR A 44 -15.33 -5.11 -4.92
C THR A 44 -15.85 -6.35 -4.22
N GLY A 45 -15.62 -6.50 -2.92
CA GLY A 45 -15.90 -7.73 -2.19
C GLY A 45 -14.86 -8.83 -2.39
N ILE A 46 -13.90 -8.64 -3.28
CA ILE A 46 -12.78 -9.56 -3.47
C ILE A 46 -11.86 -9.44 -2.26
N ARG A 47 -11.27 -10.54 -1.82
CA ARG A 47 -10.30 -10.50 -0.74
C ARG A 47 -9.21 -9.48 -1.05
N THR A 48 -9.05 -8.49 -0.17
CA THR A 48 -8.11 -7.40 -0.35
C THR A 48 -7.09 -7.40 0.78
N ILE A 49 -5.81 -7.35 0.43
CA ILE A 49 -4.72 -7.31 1.39
C ILE A 49 -4.02 -5.96 1.26
N PRO A 50 -4.41 -4.98 2.10
CA PRO A 50 -3.66 -3.73 2.16
C PRO A 50 -2.35 -3.97 2.91
N ILE A 51 -1.25 -3.49 2.32
CA ILE A 51 0.08 -3.62 2.90
C ILE A 51 0.59 -2.25 3.30
N VAL A 52 0.96 -2.12 4.57
CA VAL A 52 1.66 -0.95 5.07
C VAL A 52 3.12 -1.33 5.28
N MET A 53 4.01 -0.65 4.56
CA MET A 53 5.44 -0.90 4.65
C MET A 53 6.09 0.26 5.38
N THR A 54 6.42 0.06 6.66
CA THR A 54 6.85 1.14 7.54
C THR A 54 8.34 1.41 7.41
N ILE A 55 8.67 2.69 7.29
CA ILE A 55 10.04 3.20 7.37
C ILE A 55 9.99 4.49 8.18
N ARG A 56 10.65 4.53 9.34
CA ARG A 56 10.80 5.72 10.21
C ARG A 56 9.51 6.26 10.79
N ASN A 57 8.60 5.41 11.20
CA ASN A 57 7.41 5.78 12.01
C ASN A 57 6.52 6.89 11.44
N LYS A 58 6.49 7.06 10.10
CA LYS A 58 5.67 8.10 9.46
C LYS A 58 4.36 7.56 8.87
N ASP A 59 3.94 6.39 9.34
CA ASP A 59 2.90 5.63 8.65
C ASP A 59 1.59 5.54 9.45
N ILE A 60 1.37 6.48 10.39
CA ILE A 60 0.17 6.49 11.23
C ILE A 60 -1.10 6.60 10.38
N LEU A 61 -1.10 7.49 9.38
CA LEU A 61 -2.26 7.66 8.50
C LEU A 61 -2.56 6.40 7.70
N ALA A 62 -1.52 5.71 7.25
CA ALA A 62 -1.68 4.45 6.53
C ALA A 62 -2.30 3.38 7.45
N LEU A 63 -1.81 3.27 8.67
CA LEU A 63 -2.33 2.30 9.65
C LEU A 63 -3.77 2.60 10.01
N GLU A 64 -4.11 3.86 10.26
CA GLU A 64 -5.48 4.28 10.57
C GLU A 64 -6.44 3.95 9.44
N HIS A 65 -6.01 4.20 8.19
CA HIS A 65 -6.84 3.91 7.03
C HIS A 65 -7.07 2.40 6.88
N VAL A 66 -6.05 1.59 7.08
CA VAL A 66 -6.15 0.14 6.97
C VAL A 66 -7.05 -0.43 8.07
N TRP A 67 -6.95 0.09 9.29
CA TRP A 67 -7.86 -0.30 10.37
C TRP A 67 -9.30 0.06 10.03
N TRP A 68 -9.53 1.24 9.45
CA TRP A 68 -10.85 1.66 9.00
C TRP A 68 -11.41 0.72 7.92
N LEU A 69 -10.57 0.29 6.97
CA LEU A 69 -10.96 -0.66 5.95
C LEU A 69 -11.38 -2.01 6.55
N GLU A 70 -10.62 -2.52 7.49
CA GLU A 70 -10.95 -3.77 8.16
C GLU A 70 -12.25 -3.67 8.93
N GLU A 71 -12.47 -2.56 9.61
CA GLU A 71 -13.70 -2.33 10.36
C GLU A 71 -14.92 -2.25 9.45
N LYS A 72 -14.79 -1.54 8.33
CA LYS A 72 -15.90 -1.32 7.40
C LYS A 72 -16.22 -2.54 6.54
N TYR A 73 -15.22 -3.23 6.04
CA TYR A 73 -15.40 -4.33 5.07
C TYR A 73 -15.24 -5.72 5.68
N GLY A 74 -14.85 -5.80 6.94
CA GLY A 74 -14.82 -7.05 7.68
C GLY A 74 -13.75 -8.03 7.18
N TYR A 75 -14.10 -9.31 7.15
CA TYR A 75 -13.14 -10.37 6.87
C TYR A 75 -12.59 -10.39 5.43
N ASN A 76 -13.19 -9.62 4.53
CA ASN A 76 -12.67 -9.51 3.16
C ASN A 76 -11.38 -8.70 3.09
N VAL A 77 -11.07 -7.94 4.13
CA VAL A 77 -9.85 -7.13 4.21
C VAL A 77 -8.95 -7.69 5.31
N SER A 78 -7.71 -7.98 4.95
CA SER A 78 -6.73 -8.56 5.87
C SER A 78 -5.41 -7.82 5.70
N ARG A 79 -5.08 -6.97 6.66
CA ARG A 79 -3.88 -6.13 6.58
C ARG A 79 -2.59 -6.92 6.70
N ARG A 80 -1.55 -6.37 6.15
CA ARG A 80 -0.17 -6.78 6.41
C ARG A 80 0.66 -5.55 6.70
N VAL A 81 1.45 -5.61 7.76
CA VAL A 81 2.38 -4.54 8.13
C VAL A 81 3.79 -5.10 8.06
N VAL A 82 4.62 -4.50 7.23
CA VAL A 82 6.00 -4.92 7.03
C VAL A 82 6.93 -3.80 7.44
N ASN A 83 7.81 -4.06 8.39
CA ASN A 83 8.78 -3.07 8.85
C ASN A 83 10.05 -3.18 8.01
N LEU A 84 10.34 -2.14 7.23
CA LEU A 84 11.51 -2.07 6.36
C LEU A 84 12.63 -1.21 6.94
N GLU A 85 12.50 -0.77 8.19
CA GLU A 85 13.45 0.17 8.82
C GLU A 85 14.88 -0.35 8.81
N LYS A 86 15.08 -1.59 9.19
CA LYS A 86 16.42 -2.19 9.25
C LYS A 86 17.08 -2.24 7.88
N ILE A 87 16.34 -2.68 6.87
CA ILE A 87 16.85 -2.76 5.50
C ILE A 87 17.18 -1.38 4.97
N PHE A 88 16.31 -0.40 5.24
CA PHE A 88 16.52 0.96 4.80
C PHE A 88 17.74 1.60 5.48
N THR A 89 17.96 1.33 6.77
CA THR A 89 19.14 1.80 7.51
C THR A 89 20.42 1.31 6.85
N GLU A 90 20.46 0.07 6.41
CA GLU A 90 21.61 -0.49 5.70
C GLU A 90 21.83 0.22 4.37
N ILE A 91 20.77 0.53 3.64
CA ILE A 91 20.86 1.29 2.38
C ILE A 91 21.42 2.69 2.64
N GLU A 92 20.95 3.38 3.69
CA GLU A 92 21.46 4.70 4.06
C GLU A 92 22.96 4.64 4.38
N ASN A 93 23.38 3.68 5.17
CA ASN A 93 24.77 3.52 5.55
C ASN A 93 25.67 3.29 4.34
N ALA A 94 25.24 2.42 3.43
CA ALA A 94 25.96 2.18 2.18
C ALA A 94 26.05 3.44 1.33
N SER A 95 24.94 4.19 1.23
CA SER A 95 24.91 5.44 0.45
C SER A 95 25.84 6.51 1.03
N LYS A 96 25.87 6.65 2.34
CA LYS A 96 26.77 7.58 3.02
C LYS A 96 28.24 7.23 2.78
N TYR A 97 28.54 5.94 2.81
CA TYR A 97 29.90 5.45 2.57
C TYR A 97 30.43 5.90 1.22
N ILE A 98 29.60 5.94 0.18
CA ILE A 98 29.98 6.39 -1.14
C ILE A 98 29.67 7.86 -1.42
N GLY A 99 29.21 8.61 -0.41
CA GLY A 99 28.91 10.03 -0.55
C GLY A 99 27.59 10.35 -1.24
N ALA A 100 26.70 9.39 -1.40
CA ALA A 100 25.40 9.57 -2.04
C ALA A 100 24.28 9.66 -1.00
N ASP A 101 24.30 10.71 -0.18
CA ASP A 101 23.46 10.83 1.00
C ASP A 101 22.49 12.01 0.98
N SER A 102 21.99 12.42 -0.18
CA SER A 102 20.99 13.48 -0.26
C SER A 102 19.62 12.97 0.20
N GLU A 103 18.82 13.87 0.80
CA GLU A 103 17.47 13.52 1.25
C GLU A 103 16.58 13.07 0.09
N LEU A 104 16.73 13.68 -1.08
CA LEU A 104 15.98 13.28 -2.26
C LEU A 104 16.35 11.86 -2.72
N ALA A 105 17.63 11.51 -2.67
CA ALA A 105 18.05 10.15 -2.99
C ALA A 105 17.47 9.13 -2.01
N PHE A 106 17.43 9.47 -0.73
CA PHE A 106 16.83 8.60 0.28
C PHE A 106 15.33 8.45 0.09
N ALA A 107 14.62 9.53 -0.28
CA ALA A 107 13.19 9.45 -0.58
C ALA A 107 12.92 8.50 -1.75
N ASN A 108 13.72 8.58 -2.81
CA ASN A 108 13.63 7.66 -3.94
C ASN A 108 13.96 6.22 -3.55
N SER A 109 14.95 6.03 -2.70
CA SER A 109 15.33 4.70 -2.21
C SER A 109 14.22 4.06 -1.38
N ARG A 110 13.52 4.83 -0.54
CA ARG A 110 12.38 4.34 0.23
C ARG A 110 11.28 3.83 -0.69
N SER A 111 10.95 4.62 -1.71
CA SER A 111 9.92 4.26 -2.68
C SER A 111 10.28 2.98 -3.44
N ARG A 112 11.51 2.87 -3.91
CA ARG A 112 11.99 1.70 -4.65
C ARG A 112 12.06 0.46 -3.78
N LEU A 113 12.47 0.60 -2.53
CA LEU A 113 12.50 -0.51 -1.59
C LEU A 113 11.11 -1.11 -1.39
N ARG A 114 10.10 -0.26 -1.23
CA ARG A 114 8.72 -0.72 -1.08
C ARG A 114 8.23 -1.48 -2.32
N MET A 115 8.69 -1.10 -3.50
CA MET A 115 8.31 -1.79 -4.73
C MET A 115 8.91 -3.18 -4.87
N LEU A 116 10.01 -3.46 -4.18
CA LEU A 116 10.64 -4.78 -4.21
C LEU A 116 9.89 -5.81 -3.37
N MET A 117 9.07 -5.36 -2.45
CA MET A 117 8.33 -6.22 -1.52
C MET A 117 6.99 -6.65 -2.09
#